data_d7631a2c9845951247c5b93e7a35b251
#
_entry.id   d7631a2c9845951247c5b93e7a35b251
#
_cell.length_a   1.000
_cell.length_b   1.000
_cell.length_c   1.000
_cell.angle_alpha   90.00
_cell.angle_beta   90.00
_cell.angle_gamma   90.00
#
_symmetry.space_group_name_H-M   'P 1'
#
loop_
_entity.id
_entity.type
_entity.pdbx_description
1 polymer ?
#
loop_
_entity_poly.entity_id
_entity_poly.type
_entity_poly.pdbx_seq_one_letter_code
_entity_poly.pdbx_strand_id
1 'polypeptide(L)'
;MKYLIFIGIAAMALACAPDKPKNQEQYPDQPTKSVVEEIIADPTKGIGAVKKVTLKTPLEQERVGRGLAIFEMKCSACHRLTTERVVGPGWKDVTKRRQPEWVMNMITNVDVMLDKDPEAQKLFELCLVRMPNQNVSIGDARDILEFMRQNDGAK
;
A
#
# COMPACT_ATOMS: atom_id res chain seq x y z
N MET A 1 6.02 -89.83 19.16
CA MET A 1 6.41 -88.72 20.09
C MET A 1 6.81 -87.55 19.24
N LYS A 2 5.92 -86.54 19.15
CA LYS A 2 6.14 -85.33 18.32
C LYS A 2 6.30 -84.18 19.25
N TYR A 3 7.48 -83.58 19.30
CA TYR A 3 7.73 -82.32 20.04
C TYR A 3 7.39 -81.15 19.17
N LEU A 4 6.38 -80.34 19.56
CA LEU A 4 6.03 -79.09 18.99
C LEU A 4 6.84 -77.98 19.72
N ILE A 5 7.75 -77.36 18.99
CA ILE A 5 8.51 -76.22 19.46
C ILE A 5 7.70 -74.97 19.10
N PHE A 6 7.15 -74.27 20.10
CA PHE A 6 6.56 -72.97 19.91
C PHE A 6 7.66 -71.93 19.96
N ILE A 7 7.95 -71.30 18.82
CA ILE A 7 8.81 -70.13 18.73
C ILE A 7 7.92 -68.90 18.93
N GLY A 8 8.05 -68.30 20.11
CA GLY A 8 7.38 -67.01 20.38
C GLY A 8 8.09 -65.86 19.65
N ILE A 9 7.40 -65.22 18.73
CA ILE A 9 7.87 -63.99 18.06
C ILE A 9 7.46 -62.80 18.95
N ALA A 10 8.43 -62.21 19.62
CA ALA A 10 8.23 -60.93 20.33
C ALA A 10 8.19 -59.80 19.30
N ALA A 11 7.02 -59.24 19.05
CA ALA A 11 6.86 -58.06 18.23
C ALA A 11 7.32 -56.83 19.01
N MET A 12 8.47 -56.30 18.63
CA MET A 12 9.01 -55.06 19.16
C MET A 12 8.37 -53.86 18.41
N ALA A 13 7.33 -53.27 18.98
CA ALA A 13 6.70 -52.08 18.42
C ALA A 13 7.63 -50.86 18.68
N LEU A 14 8.38 -50.45 17.64
CA LEU A 14 9.04 -49.17 17.62
C LEU A 14 7.97 -48.09 17.45
N ALA A 15 7.63 -47.39 18.53
CA ALA A 15 6.83 -46.18 18.49
C ALA A 15 7.68 -45.05 17.93
N CYS A 16 7.57 -44.74 16.65
CA CYS A 16 8.02 -43.49 16.09
C CYS A 16 7.07 -42.40 16.55
N ALA A 17 7.42 -41.66 17.58
CA ALA A 17 6.79 -40.40 17.90
C ALA A 17 7.23 -39.35 16.83
N PRO A 18 6.34 -38.61 16.19
CA PRO A 18 6.74 -37.53 15.32
C PRO A 18 7.32 -36.39 16.18
N ASP A 19 8.59 -36.07 15.98
CA ASP A 19 9.21 -34.86 16.52
C ASP A 19 8.41 -33.65 16.04
N LYS A 20 7.88 -32.87 16.98
CA LYS A 20 7.32 -31.54 16.71
C LYS A 20 8.44 -30.66 16.20
N PRO A 21 8.31 -29.99 15.03
CA PRO A 21 9.29 -29.02 14.58
C PRO A 21 9.34 -27.87 15.59
N LYS A 22 10.43 -27.77 16.32
CA LYS A 22 10.84 -26.58 17.09
C LYS A 22 11.40 -25.60 16.09
N ASN A 23 10.57 -24.84 15.47
CA ASN A 23 10.76 -23.48 14.96
C ASN A 23 9.54 -23.12 14.12
N GLN A 24 8.46 -22.74 14.77
CA GLN A 24 7.57 -21.79 14.13
C GLN A 24 8.30 -20.44 14.23
N GLU A 25 8.98 -20.05 13.16
CA GLU A 25 9.23 -18.65 12.91
C GLU A 25 7.90 -17.94 13.02
N GLN A 26 7.73 -17.23 14.12
CA GLN A 26 6.56 -16.43 14.38
C GLN A 26 6.57 -15.31 13.35
N TYR A 27 5.90 -15.54 12.24
CA TYR A 27 5.58 -14.50 11.26
C TYR A 27 4.91 -13.37 12.04
N PRO A 28 5.35 -12.12 11.90
CA PRO A 28 4.75 -11.02 12.64
C PRO A 28 3.26 -11.05 12.38
N ASP A 29 2.52 -11.08 13.49
CA ASP A 29 1.08 -11.19 13.61
C ASP A 29 0.35 -10.47 12.47
N GLN A 30 -0.55 -11.19 11.79
CA GLN A 30 -1.49 -10.53 10.88
C GLN A 30 -2.17 -9.41 11.68
N PRO A 31 -2.30 -8.21 11.10
CA PRO A 31 -2.87 -7.07 11.82
C PRO A 31 -4.21 -7.48 12.41
N THR A 32 -4.32 -7.39 13.73
CA THR A 32 -5.53 -7.72 14.46
C THR A 32 -6.70 -6.90 13.91
N LYS A 33 -7.92 -7.43 14.00
CA LYS A 33 -9.15 -6.79 13.51
C LYS A 33 -9.26 -5.30 13.90
N SER A 34 -8.72 -4.92 15.07
CA SER A 34 -8.66 -3.53 15.54
C SER A 34 -7.74 -2.64 14.68
N VAL A 35 -6.62 -3.16 14.18
CA VAL A 35 -5.69 -2.41 13.33
C VAL A 35 -6.29 -2.21 11.93
N VAL A 36 -7.01 -3.20 11.43
CA VAL A 36 -7.72 -3.09 10.14
C VAL A 36 -8.88 -2.09 10.24
N GLU A 37 -9.58 -2.07 11.37
CA GLU A 37 -10.70 -1.15 11.62
C GLU A 37 -10.23 0.30 11.80
N GLU A 38 -9.06 0.52 12.42
CA GLU A 38 -8.42 1.84 12.54
C GLU A 38 -7.89 2.37 11.18
N ILE A 39 -7.50 1.47 10.28
CA ILE A 39 -7.07 1.82 8.91
C ILE A 39 -8.25 2.30 8.04
N ILE A 40 -9.48 1.86 8.33
CA ILE A 40 -10.70 2.21 7.58
C ILE A 40 -11.47 3.36 8.25
N ALA A 41 -10.99 3.91 9.35
CA ALA A 41 -11.72 4.87 10.18
C ALA A 41 -12.14 6.18 9.47
N ASP A 42 -11.50 6.54 8.36
CA ASP A 42 -11.88 7.67 7.54
C ASP A 42 -11.67 7.35 6.04
N PRO A 43 -12.72 6.93 5.33
CA PRO A 43 -12.61 6.54 3.93
C PRO A 43 -12.15 7.68 3.01
N THR A 44 -12.22 8.93 3.45
CA THR A 44 -11.77 10.08 2.66
C THR A 44 -10.25 10.21 2.65
N LYS A 45 -9.55 9.54 3.56
CA LYS A 45 -8.08 9.57 3.69
C LYS A 45 -7.37 8.44 2.94
N GLY A 46 -8.13 7.51 2.39
CA GLY A 46 -7.56 6.33 1.74
C GLY A 46 -6.88 5.38 2.72
N ILE A 47 -6.19 4.39 2.17
CA ILE A 47 -5.61 3.27 2.91
C ILE A 47 -4.08 3.35 2.84
N GLY A 48 -3.42 3.54 3.97
CA GLY A 48 -1.96 3.61 4.03
C GLY A 48 -1.40 4.12 5.35
N ALA A 49 -0.10 4.35 5.38
CA ALA A 49 0.61 4.81 6.56
C ALA A 49 0.36 6.30 6.90
N VAL A 50 -0.10 7.09 5.92
CA VAL A 50 -0.33 8.53 6.12
C VAL A 50 -1.71 8.74 6.73
N LYS A 51 -1.76 9.09 8.01
CA LYS A 51 -3.00 9.28 8.79
C LYS A 51 -3.37 10.75 8.97
N LYS A 52 -2.36 11.64 8.93
CA LYS A 52 -2.52 13.08 9.14
C LYS A 52 -1.46 13.84 8.37
N VAL A 53 -1.89 14.87 7.65
CA VAL A 53 -1.01 15.79 6.94
C VAL A 53 -1.27 17.21 7.43
N THR A 54 -0.20 17.90 7.85
CA THR A 54 -0.27 19.31 8.17
C THR A 54 0.18 20.12 6.95
N LEU A 55 -0.71 20.94 6.44
CA LEU A 55 -0.44 21.85 5.33
C LEU A 55 -0.13 23.25 5.86
N LYS A 56 0.86 23.88 5.28
CA LYS A 56 1.21 25.27 5.61
C LYS A 56 0.71 26.25 4.54
N THR A 57 0.55 27.48 4.94
CA THR A 57 0.31 28.62 4.09
C THR A 57 1.23 29.75 4.59
N PRO A 58 2.06 30.34 3.74
CA PRO A 58 2.23 30.06 2.31
C PRO A 58 2.85 28.69 2.01
N LEU A 59 2.84 28.30 0.72
CA LEU A 59 3.46 27.06 0.25
C LEU A 59 4.96 27.00 0.57
N GLU A 60 5.44 25.82 0.94
CA GLU A 60 6.87 25.55 1.15
C GLU A 60 7.58 25.39 -0.20
N GLN A 61 8.13 26.49 -0.77
CA GLN A 61 8.67 26.55 -2.13
C GLN A 61 9.76 25.53 -2.40
N GLU A 62 10.58 25.16 -1.42
CA GLU A 62 11.57 24.10 -1.56
C GLU A 62 10.92 22.74 -1.82
N ARG A 63 9.78 22.45 -1.14
CA ARG A 63 9.00 21.24 -1.38
C ARG A 63 8.38 21.24 -2.76
N VAL A 64 7.87 22.36 -3.20
CA VAL A 64 7.31 22.54 -4.55
C VAL A 64 8.35 22.20 -5.61
N GLY A 65 9.57 22.73 -5.48
CA GLY A 65 10.66 22.47 -6.42
C GLY A 65 11.05 20.99 -6.46
N ARG A 66 11.19 20.34 -5.29
CA ARG A 66 11.48 18.88 -5.23
C ARG A 66 10.32 18.05 -5.80
N GLY A 67 9.08 18.42 -5.46
CA GLY A 67 7.88 17.76 -5.96
C GLY A 67 7.75 17.83 -7.48
N LEU A 68 8.07 18.98 -8.09
CA LEU A 68 8.14 19.13 -9.54
C LEU A 68 9.18 18.18 -10.15
N ALA A 69 10.39 18.15 -9.61
CA ALA A 69 11.45 17.29 -10.13
C ALA A 69 11.05 15.80 -10.06
N ILE A 70 10.40 15.37 -8.97
CA ILE A 70 9.90 13.99 -8.84
C ILE A 70 8.76 13.73 -9.84
N PHE A 71 7.84 14.68 -10.02
CA PHE A 71 6.77 14.58 -11.02
C PHE A 71 7.34 14.36 -12.42
N GLU A 72 8.30 15.17 -12.84
CA GLU A 72 8.93 15.07 -14.16
C GLU A 72 9.59 13.71 -14.37
N MET A 73 10.25 13.19 -13.35
CA MET A 73 10.99 11.92 -13.42
C MET A 73 10.10 10.68 -13.37
N LYS A 74 9.06 10.68 -12.54
CA LYS A 74 8.30 9.46 -12.19
C LYS A 74 6.84 9.47 -12.64
N CYS A 75 6.24 10.64 -12.86
CA CYS A 75 4.79 10.75 -12.99
C CYS A 75 4.34 11.29 -14.36
N SER A 76 5.14 12.18 -14.98
CA SER A 76 4.78 12.93 -16.19
C SER A 76 4.54 12.05 -17.42
N ALA A 77 5.14 10.85 -17.47
CA ALA A 77 4.91 9.90 -18.55
C ALA A 77 3.44 9.46 -18.64
N CYS A 78 2.75 9.39 -17.49
CA CYS A 78 1.37 8.90 -17.40
C CYS A 78 0.34 9.97 -17.02
N HIS A 79 0.75 11.04 -16.31
CA HIS A 79 -0.14 12.09 -15.80
C HIS A 79 0.15 13.43 -16.45
N ARG A 80 -0.92 14.24 -16.62
CA ARG A 80 -0.83 15.64 -17.01
C ARG A 80 -1.22 16.55 -15.85
N LEU A 81 -0.69 17.76 -15.84
CA LEU A 81 -1.05 18.78 -14.84
C LEU A 81 -2.39 19.47 -15.15
N THR A 82 -2.97 19.17 -16.29
CA THR A 82 -4.29 19.60 -16.74
C THR A 82 -5.37 18.62 -16.32
N THR A 83 -6.59 18.79 -16.85
CA THR A 83 -7.69 17.82 -16.71
C THR A 83 -7.57 16.63 -17.67
N GLU A 84 -6.64 16.71 -18.62
CA GLU A 84 -6.45 15.71 -19.66
C GLU A 84 -6.00 14.37 -19.05
N ARG A 85 -6.64 13.29 -19.48
CA ARG A 85 -6.24 11.92 -19.20
C ARG A 85 -5.39 11.39 -20.35
N VAL A 86 -4.22 10.83 -20.03
CA VAL A 86 -3.36 10.10 -20.98
C VAL A 86 -3.39 8.62 -20.63
N VAL A 87 -2.48 8.15 -19.82
CA VAL A 87 -2.54 6.81 -19.22
C VAL A 87 -3.28 6.89 -17.89
N GLY A 88 -2.84 7.79 -17.02
CA GLY A 88 -3.48 8.13 -15.76
C GLY A 88 -4.36 9.38 -15.85
N PRO A 89 -5.14 9.69 -14.81
CA PRO A 89 -5.98 10.88 -14.77
C PRO A 89 -5.14 12.16 -14.68
N GLY A 90 -5.68 13.25 -15.22
CA GLY A 90 -5.08 14.58 -15.04
C GLY A 90 -5.12 15.04 -13.59
N TRP A 91 -4.10 15.79 -13.17
CA TRP A 91 -3.91 16.22 -11.79
C TRP A 91 -4.59 17.54 -11.43
N LYS A 92 -5.11 18.29 -12.41
CA LYS A 92 -5.76 19.57 -12.12
C LYS A 92 -6.86 19.41 -11.07
N ASP A 93 -6.82 20.28 -10.07
CA ASP A 93 -7.76 20.34 -8.94
C ASP A 93 -7.82 19.06 -8.08
N VAL A 94 -6.81 18.19 -8.14
CA VAL A 94 -6.78 16.96 -7.35
C VAL A 94 -6.79 17.27 -5.85
N THR A 95 -6.08 18.30 -5.41
CA THR A 95 -6.01 18.71 -4.00
C THR A 95 -7.29 19.40 -3.49
N LYS A 96 -8.19 19.77 -4.41
CA LYS A 96 -9.53 20.28 -4.07
C LYS A 96 -10.57 19.14 -3.97
N ARG A 97 -10.31 18.01 -4.63
CA ARG A 97 -11.22 16.86 -4.68
C ARG A 97 -10.89 15.76 -3.68
N ARG A 98 -9.65 15.69 -3.23
CA ARG A 98 -9.11 14.62 -2.38
C ARG A 98 -8.44 15.17 -1.14
N GLN A 99 -8.59 14.47 -0.03
CA GLN A 99 -7.84 14.79 1.18
C GLN A 99 -6.34 14.60 0.93
N PRO A 100 -5.48 15.40 1.57
CA PRO A 100 -4.03 15.30 1.41
C PRO A 100 -3.49 13.90 1.78
N GLU A 101 -4.08 13.27 2.80
CA GLU A 101 -3.75 11.91 3.21
C GLU A 101 -4.07 10.91 2.10
N TRP A 102 -5.23 11.05 1.44
CA TRP A 102 -5.63 10.17 0.34
C TRP A 102 -4.62 10.26 -0.83
N VAL A 103 -4.25 11.48 -1.20
CA VAL A 103 -3.27 11.72 -2.27
C VAL A 103 -1.94 11.05 -1.94
N MET A 104 -1.43 11.26 -0.73
CA MET A 104 -0.17 10.67 -0.30
C MET A 104 -0.24 9.15 -0.20
N ASN A 105 -1.34 8.59 0.31
CA ASN A 105 -1.54 7.15 0.37
C ASN A 105 -1.66 6.53 -1.03
N MET A 106 -2.31 7.22 -1.99
CA MET A 106 -2.37 6.75 -3.38
C MET A 106 -0.98 6.70 -4.03
N ILE A 107 -0.08 7.63 -3.68
CA ILE A 107 1.29 7.65 -4.20
C ILE A 107 2.16 6.55 -3.55
N THR A 108 2.04 6.35 -2.24
CA THR A 108 2.97 5.51 -1.47
C THR A 108 2.50 4.07 -1.27
N ASN A 109 1.21 3.80 -1.45
CA ASN A 109 0.57 2.50 -1.18
C ASN A 109 -0.43 2.12 -2.28
N VAL A 110 -0.06 2.37 -3.53
CA VAL A 110 -0.94 2.27 -4.71
C VAL A 110 -1.61 0.90 -4.83
N ASP A 111 -0.89 -0.18 -4.54
CA ASP A 111 -1.43 -1.53 -4.71
C ASP A 111 -2.63 -1.78 -3.78
N VAL A 112 -2.50 -1.45 -2.50
CA VAL A 112 -3.60 -1.60 -1.54
C VAL A 112 -4.73 -0.62 -1.82
N MET A 113 -4.41 0.61 -2.26
CA MET A 113 -5.41 1.60 -2.65
C MET A 113 -6.26 1.09 -3.82
N LEU A 114 -5.65 0.60 -4.89
CA LEU A 114 -6.37 0.06 -6.05
C LEU A 114 -7.17 -1.20 -5.72
N ASP A 115 -6.73 -1.99 -4.74
CA ASP A 115 -7.41 -3.23 -4.37
C ASP A 115 -8.59 -3.00 -3.39
N LYS A 116 -8.54 -1.94 -2.57
CA LYS A 116 -9.46 -1.81 -1.42
C LYS A 116 -10.12 -0.44 -1.26
N ASP A 117 -9.57 0.64 -1.85
CA ASP A 117 -10.16 1.97 -1.76
C ASP A 117 -11.17 2.18 -2.88
N PRO A 118 -12.46 2.45 -2.59
CA PRO A 118 -13.50 2.55 -3.60
C PRO A 118 -13.26 3.68 -4.62
N GLU A 119 -12.64 4.78 -4.19
CA GLU A 119 -12.36 5.90 -5.08
C GLU A 119 -11.16 5.63 -5.99
N ALA A 120 -10.16 4.89 -5.50
CA ALA A 120 -9.06 4.44 -6.34
C ALA A 120 -9.52 3.38 -7.36
N GLN A 121 -10.44 2.48 -6.97
CA GLN A 121 -11.03 1.49 -7.87
C GLN A 121 -11.80 2.16 -9.02
N LYS A 122 -12.60 3.19 -8.74
CA LYS A 122 -13.28 3.98 -9.79
C LYS A 122 -12.28 4.61 -10.77
N LEU A 123 -11.15 5.09 -10.29
CA LEU A 123 -10.10 5.63 -11.16
C LEU A 123 -9.44 4.54 -12.00
N PHE A 124 -9.24 3.36 -11.44
CA PHE A 124 -8.72 2.20 -12.18
C PHE A 124 -9.69 1.76 -13.29
N GLU A 125 -10.98 1.66 -12.99
CA GLU A 125 -12.03 1.35 -13.99
C GLU A 125 -12.07 2.38 -15.11
N LEU A 126 -11.87 3.66 -14.78
CA LEU A 126 -11.85 4.73 -15.77
C LEU A 126 -10.61 4.67 -16.68
N CYS A 127 -9.45 4.35 -16.11
CA CYS A 127 -8.17 4.38 -16.83
C CYS A 127 -7.83 3.05 -17.51
N LEU A 128 -8.36 1.92 -17.03
CA LEU A 128 -8.11 0.55 -17.50
C LEU A 128 -6.64 0.12 -17.43
N VAL A 129 -5.80 0.90 -16.78
CA VAL A 129 -4.37 0.64 -16.57
C VAL A 129 -4.07 0.79 -15.09
N ARG A 130 -3.45 -0.23 -14.50
CA ARG A 130 -3.02 -0.19 -13.11
C ARG A 130 -1.83 0.76 -12.95
N MET A 131 -1.94 1.73 -12.06
CA MET A 131 -0.81 2.60 -11.71
C MET A 131 0.30 1.75 -11.07
N PRO A 132 1.52 1.74 -11.61
CA PRO A 132 2.63 1.00 -11.02
C PRO A 132 3.14 1.69 -9.77
N ASN A 133 3.64 0.91 -8.81
CA ASN A 133 4.32 1.44 -7.63
C ASN A 133 5.64 2.11 -8.04
N GLN A 134 5.77 3.41 -7.75
CA GLN A 134 6.93 4.22 -8.10
C GLN A 134 8.00 4.25 -7.00
N ASN A 135 7.82 3.49 -5.91
CA ASN A 135 8.72 3.47 -4.75
C ASN A 135 9.01 4.88 -4.20
N VAL A 136 7.96 5.68 -4.05
CA VAL A 136 8.03 7.04 -3.53
C VAL A 136 7.98 7.00 -2.00
N SER A 137 8.93 7.65 -1.34
CA SER A 137 8.93 7.78 0.12
C SER A 137 7.79 8.70 0.59
N ILE A 138 7.41 8.59 1.88
CA ILE A 138 6.41 9.50 2.47
C ILE A 138 6.88 10.97 2.39
N GLY A 139 8.19 11.21 2.54
CA GLY A 139 8.77 12.54 2.40
C GLY A 139 8.62 13.11 0.98
N ASP A 140 8.95 12.28 -0.01
CA ASP A 140 8.80 12.66 -1.43
C ASP A 140 7.31 12.83 -1.82
N ALA A 141 6.43 11.97 -1.32
CA ALA A 141 4.99 12.11 -1.52
C ALA A 141 4.45 13.43 -0.93
N ARG A 142 5.02 13.88 0.20
CA ARG A 142 4.69 15.19 0.78
C ARG A 142 5.18 16.35 -0.12
N ASP A 143 6.34 16.20 -0.74
CA ASP A 143 6.86 17.18 -1.68
C ASP A 143 6.03 17.24 -2.98
N ILE A 144 5.64 16.07 -3.51
CA ILE A 144 4.71 15.98 -4.65
C ILE A 144 3.36 16.62 -4.32
N LEU A 145 2.82 16.38 -3.13
CA LEU A 145 1.57 17.00 -2.70
C LEU A 145 1.66 18.55 -2.67
N GLU A 146 2.79 19.09 -2.21
CA GLU A 146 2.99 20.54 -2.21
C GLU A 146 3.03 21.12 -3.63
N PHE A 147 3.69 20.41 -4.55
CA PHE A 147 3.67 20.76 -5.97
C PHE A 147 2.25 20.68 -6.58
N MET A 148 1.47 19.64 -6.24
CA MET A 148 0.07 19.55 -6.67
C MET A 148 -0.76 20.72 -6.16
N ARG A 149 -0.55 21.16 -4.91
CA ARG A 149 -1.22 22.31 -4.34
C ARG A 149 -0.91 23.60 -5.13
N GLN A 150 0.34 23.80 -5.52
CA GLN A 150 0.73 24.94 -6.37
C GLN A 150 0.04 24.86 -7.73
N ASN A 151 0.02 23.68 -8.37
CA ASN A 151 -0.67 23.47 -9.64
C ASN A 151 -2.18 23.80 -9.56
N ASP A 152 -2.77 23.57 -8.40
CA ASP A 152 -4.19 23.83 -8.13
C ASP A 152 -4.47 25.26 -7.64
N GLY A 153 -3.45 26.14 -7.61
CA GLY A 153 -3.54 27.56 -7.34
C GLY A 153 -3.40 27.97 -5.86
N ALA A 154 -2.93 27.07 -4.99
CA ALA A 154 -2.53 27.47 -3.63
C ALA A 154 -1.32 28.41 -3.67
N LYS A 155 -1.24 29.31 -2.68
CA LYS A 155 -0.18 30.32 -2.56
C LYS A 155 0.59 30.17 -1.25
#